data_3ec15079018e33279c3f820888a92204
#
_entry.id   3ec15079018e33279c3f820888a92204
#
_cell.length_a   1.000
_cell.length_b   1.000
_cell.length_c   1.000
_cell.angle_alpha   90.00
_cell.angle_beta   90.00
_cell.angle_gamma   90.00
#
_symmetry.space_group_name_H-M   'P 1'
#
loop_
_entity.id
_entity.type
_entity.pdbx_description
1 polymer ?
#
loop_
_entity_poly.entity_id
_entity_poly.type
_entity_poly.pdbx_seq_one_letter_code
_entity_poly.pdbx_strand_id
1 'polypeptide(L)'
;MTTPFEDYWKASFGVSYTELRSPIAVYSGKRGYDGERLDAGVRLDYAPDADHKYYVFGQGTLSRDGDVRRNDRLGVGTKYQLTEKVGLEGEISYGNSGLGGLAAITYSPTASDNYYFGYRLDPDRAFDLDRSYDLDGVDKGTFVLGMRRKLDDTLSTYAENNYDLFGRRMSLTKTYGVIYTPDKVWTVDGGFEAGSVEDDTVDPDTGAERSNFDRKAVSLSVGYKDEEQGINARIRGEARFEDSDDGSRDRNTYLFATGLSWKTSEDWRLLVNVDAVLSDSSEDSSFRDGNYVDASIGYAYRPVDNDRLNALFKYAWVYDLPGENQVSAITGDEYGPAQRSHIVSADFTYDLMPWLSVGGKYGMRYGQVRERQMEDDRKEFSDWYTSSAHLGIVRADLHVVKNWDALVEGRVLHMPEAKTTDYGALLAVYRHVGENFKVGAGYNFGAFSDDLRDLTLNDRGVFLNVIGKF
;
A
#
# COMPACT_ATOMS: atom_id res chain seq x y z
N MET A 1 -8.18 17.25 -2.88
CA MET A 1 -9.38 17.94 -3.38
C MET A 1 -9.00 18.77 -4.60
N THR A 2 -9.73 18.70 -5.67
CA THR A 2 -9.42 19.39 -6.92
C THR A 2 -10.64 20.20 -7.35
N THR A 3 -10.47 21.49 -7.64
CA THR A 3 -11.57 22.38 -7.97
C THR A 3 -11.20 23.19 -9.22
N PRO A 4 -11.90 23.04 -10.36
CA PRO A 4 -11.81 23.99 -11.46
C PRO A 4 -12.44 25.32 -11.02
N PHE A 5 -11.83 26.44 -11.36
CA PHE A 5 -12.39 27.77 -11.04
C PHE A 5 -12.52 28.68 -12.24
N GLU A 6 -11.95 28.27 -13.38
CA GLU A 6 -12.16 28.82 -14.71
C GLU A 6 -11.92 27.75 -15.76
N ASP A 7 -12.29 27.95 -17.01
CA ASP A 7 -12.18 26.93 -18.07
C ASP A 7 -10.77 26.39 -18.27
N TYR A 8 -9.73 27.16 -17.91
CA TYR A 8 -8.32 26.81 -18.11
C TYR A 8 -7.55 26.53 -16.81
N TRP A 9 -8.16 26.79 -15.67
CA TRP A 9 -7.47 26.71 -14.39
C TRP A 9 -8.03 25.62 -13.49
N LYS A 10 -7.14 24.91 -12.83
CA LYS A 10 -7.48 23.87 -11.87
C LYS A 10 -6.58 23.98 -10.65
N ALA A 11 -7.16 24.11 -9.47
CA ALA A 11 -6.44 24.05 -8.22
C ALA A 11 -6.61 22.67 -7.55
N SER A 12 -5.54 22.13 -7.04
CA SER A 12 -5.51 20.86 -6.31
C SER A 12 -4.89 21.07 -4.94
N PHE A 13 -5.51 20.50 -3.91
CA PHE A 13 -5.04 20.52 -2.53
C PHE A 13 -4.84 19.09 -2.05
N GLY A 14 -3.76 18.85 -1.33
CA GLY A 14 -3.46 17.58 -0.70
C GLY A 14 -2.97 17.77 0.71
N VAL A 15 -3.26 16.80 1.57
CA VAL A 15 -2.71 16.65 2.91
C VAL A 15 -2.20 15.23 3.01
N SER A 16 -0.99 15.05 3.53
CA SER A 16 -0.36 13.75 3.74
C SER A 16 0.11 13.66 5.18
N TYR A 17 -0.25 12.59 5.84
CA TYR A 17 0.30 12.23 7.15
C TYR A 17 1.24 11.04 6.95
N THR A 18 2.43 11.15 7.49
CA THR A 18 3.46 10.12 7.47
C THR A 18 3.85 9.81 8.90
N GLU A 19 3.76 8.55 9.28
CA GLU A 19 4.28 8.04 10.54
C GLU A 19 5.32 6.98 10.24
N LEU A 20 6.52 7.12 10.81
CA LEU A 20 7.60 6.15 10.72
C LEU A 20 7.89 5.64 12.12
N ARG A 21 7.86 4.33 12.26
CA ARG A 21 8.22 3.64 13.50
C ARG A 21 9.35 2.67 13.21
N SER A 22 10.43 2.78 13.97
CA SER A 22 11.56 1.86 13.88
C SER A 22 11.80 1.20 15.24
N PRO A 23 11.44 -0.06 15.41
CA PRO A 23 11.68 -0.77 16.66
C PRO A 23 13.16 -1.02 16.97
N ILE A 24 14.07 -0.87 15.99
CA ILE A 24 15.51 -1.15 16.15
C ILE A 24 16.27 -0.09 16.93
N ALA A 25 15.80 1.14 16.96
CA ALA A 25 16.49 2.25 17.62
C ALA A 25 16.81 2.00 19.11
N VAL A 26 16.03 1.14 19.76
CA VAL A 26 16.17 0.84 21.19
C VAL A 26 17.37 -0.06 21.48
N TYR A 27 17.76 -0.94 20.55
CA TYR A 27 18.79 -1.95 20.78
C TYR A 27 20.21 -1.53 20.37
N SER A 28 20.35 -0.69 19.38
CA SER A 28 21.67 -0.37 18.80
C SER A 28 22.28 0.96 19.25
N GLY A 29 21.56 1.76 20.03
CA GLY A 29 21.99 3.13 20.38
C GLY A 29 22.08 4.07 19.16
N LYS A 30 21.64 3.61 18.00
CA LYS A 30 21.56 4.39 16.77
C LYS A 30 20.24 5.14 16.76
N ARG A 31 20.22 6.37 16.26
CA ARG A 31 19.00 7.16 16.13
C ARG A 31 18.06 6.45 15.15
N GLY A 32 16.89 6.04 15.63
CA GLY A 32 15.81 5.57 14.77
C GLY A 32 15.22 6.72 13.96
N TYR A 33 14.55 6.39 12.88
CA TYR A 33 13.74 7.35 12.12
C TYR A 33 12.29 7.35 12.62
N ASP A 34 12.14 7.32 13.94
CA ASP A 34 10.83 7.40 14.55
C ASP A 34 10.31 8.83 14.47
N GLY A 35 9.08 8.98 14.08
CA GLY A 35 8.45 10.28 14.11
C GLY A 35 7.23 10.37 13.19
N GLU A 36 6.60 11.51 13.30
CA GLU A 36 5.39 11.85 12.58
C GLU A 36 5.58 13.12 11.77
N ARG A 37 4.92 13.19 10.63
CA ARG A 37 4.92 14.38 9.78
C ARG A 37 3.57 14.59 9.13
N LEU A 38 3.07 15.79 9.24
CA LEU A 38 1.89 16.28 8.53
C LEU A 38 2.32 17.28 7.48
N ASP A 39 2.10 16.95 6.22
CA ASP A 39 2.39 17.79 5.09
C ASP A 39 1.10 18.32 4.44
N ALA A 40 1.15 19.53 3.89
CA ALA A 40 0.12 20.04 3.01
C ALA A 40 0.72 20.50 1.69
N GLY A 41 -0.01 20.30 0.61
CA GLY A 41 0.42 20.68 -0.73
C GLY A 41 -0.68 21.39 -1.51
N VAL A 42 -0.26 22.29 -2.37
CA VAL A 42 -1.11 23.00 -3.31
C VAL A 42 -0.48 22.91 -4.70
N ARG A 43 -1.29 22.64 -5.70
CA ARG A 43 -0.89 22.69 -7.11
C ARG A 43 -1.90 23.50 -7.90
N LEU A 44 -1.40 24.38 -8.72
CA LEU A 44 -2.17 25.20 -9.66
C LEU A 44 -1.77 24.80 -11.08
N ASP A 45 -2.72 24.29 -11.83
CA ASP A 45 -2.57 23.90 -13.22
C ASP A 45 -3.23 24.95 -14.13
N TYR A 46 -2.56 25.29 -15.22
CA TYR A 46 -3.05 26.12 -16.32
C TYR A 46 -2.96 25.32 -17.62
N ALA A 47 -4.10 25.03 -18.24
CA ALA A 47 -4.22 24.30 -19.49
C ALA A 47 -4.99 25.15 -20.51
N PRO A 48 -4.29 26.00 -21.28
CA PRO A 48 -4.95 26.90 -22.27
C PRO A 48 -5.63 26.13 -23.39
N ASP A 49 -5.17 24.92 -23.67
CA ASP A 49 -5.71 23.98 -24.65
C ASP A 49 -5.44 22.54 -24.26
N ALA A 50 -5.79 21.58 -25.11
CA ALA A 50 -5.61 20.14 -24.87
C ALA A 50 -4.14 19.70 -24.93
N ASP A 51 -3.29 20.46 -25.62
CA ASP A 51 -1.92 20.10 -25.96
C ASP A 51 -0.88 20.70 -25.01
N HIS A 52 -1.28 21.73 -24.27
CA HIS A 52 -0.37 22.48 -23.41
C HIS A 52 -0.90 22.56 -21.98
N LYS A 53 -0.04 22.18 -21.04
CA LYS A 53 -0.31 22.26 -19.62
C LYS A 53 0.90 22.77 -18.87
N TYR A 54 0.68 23.78 -18.06
CA TYR A 54 1.69 24.35 -17.17
C TYR A 54 1.20 24.23 -15.74
N TYR A 55 2.11 24.03 -14.79
CA TYR A 55 1.72 23.98 -13.40
C TYR A 55 2.80 24.53 -12.47
N VAL A 56 2.36 25.01 -11.35
CA VAL A 56 3.20 25.33 -10.20
C VAL A 56 2.66 24.58 -9.00
N PHE A 57 3.53 24.08 -8.17
CA PHE A 57 3.15 23.42 -6.93
C PHE A 57 4.05 23.83 -5.78
N GLY A 58 3.49 23.77 -4.59
CA GLY A 58 4.20 23.93 -3.34
C GLY A 58 3.66 22.97 -2.32
N GLN A 59 4.56 22.37 -1.54
CA GLN A 59 4.22 21.58 -0.37
C GLN A 59 5.06 22.01 0.81
N GLY A 60 4.55 21.80 2.01
CA GLY A 60 5.26 22.14 3.23
C GLY A 60 4.81 21.29 4.40
N THR A 61 5.74 21.03 5.29
CA THR A 61 5.51 20.33 6.54
C THR A 61 4.86 21.28 7.54
N LEU A 62 3.62 21.02 7.89
CA LEU A 62 2.84 21.79 8.86
C LEU A 62 3.22 21.44 10.28
N SER A 63 3.42 20.15 10.56
CA SER A 63 3.80 19.63 11.86
C SER A 63 4.71 18.43 11.71
N ARG A 64 5.65 18.26 12.61
CA ARG A 64 6.48 17.06 12.73
C ARG A 64 6.88 16.82 14.17
N ASP A 65 7.06 15.57 14.50
CA ASP A 65 7.66 15.13 15.76
C ASP A 65 8.68 14.01 15.48
N GLY A 66 9.67 13.87 16.35
CA GLY A 66 10.74 12.88 16.17
C GLY A 66 11.75 13.23 15.07
N ASP A 67 12.37 12.19 14.51
CA ASP A 67 13.51 12.30 13.58
C ASP A 67 13.11 12.42 12.10
N VAL A 68 11.81 12.44 11.79
CA VAL A 68 11.31 12.57 10.42
C VAL A 68 11.69 13.94 9.84
N ARG A 69 12.29 13.96 8.64
CA ARG A 69 12.69 15.21 7.98
C ARG A 69 11.49 15.99 7.46
N ARG A 70 11.61 17.32 7.43
CA ARG A 70 10.65 18.18 6.70
C ARG A 70 10.68 17.86 5.22
N ASN A 71 9.54 18.07 4.55
CA ASN A 71 9.42 17.99 3.11
C ASN A 71 8.79 19.27 2.54
N ASP A 72 9.52 20.37 2.68
CA ASP A 72 9.13 21.67 2.12
C ASP A 72 9.71 21.76 0.70
N ARG A 73 8.85 21.99 -0.31
CA ARG A 73 9.24 21.99 -1.73
C ARG A 73 8.41 22.96 -2.54
N LEU A 74 9.05 23.62 -3.49
CA LEU A 74 8.40 24.42 -4.52
C LEU A 74 8.85 23.95 -5.90
N GLY A 75 7.94 23.84 -6.85
CA GLY A 75 8.28 23.40 -8.19
C GLY A 75 7.35 23.94 -9.26
N VAL A 76 7.84 23.86 -10.49
CA VAL A 76 7.11 24.21 -11.70
C VAL A 76 7.29 23.11 -12.73
N GLY A 77 6.28 22.91 -13.58
CA GLY A 77 6.37 21.92 -14.62
C GLY A 77 5.47 22.22 -15.81
N THR A 78 5.69 21.47 -16.87
CA THR A 78 4.94 21.59 -18.12
C THR A 78 4.77 20.22 -18.78
N LYS A 79 3.62 20.07 -19.45
CA LYS A 79 3.38 19.05 -20.47
C LYS A 79 3.07 19.77 -21.76
N TYR A 80 3.81 19.46 -22.80
CA TYR A 80 3.77 20.18 -24.05
C TYR A 80 3.72 19.21 -25.23
N GLN A 81 2.66 19.24 -26.01
CA GLN A 81 2.55 18.47 -27.24
C GLN A 81 3.24 19.28 -28.36
N LEU A 82 4.46 18.87 -28.71
CA LEU A 82 5.27 19.56 -29.73
C LEU A 82 4.71 19.37 -31.14
N THR A 83 4.24 18.15 -31.43
CA THR A 83 3.53 17.77 -32.65
C THR A 83 2.47 16.73 -32.29
N GLU A 84 1.58 16.39 -33.22
CA GLU A 84 0.61 15.30 -33.03
C GLU A 84 1.25 13.96 -32.56
N LYS A 85 2.56 13.79 -32.78
CA LYS A 85 3.27 12.56 -32.47
C LYS A 85 4.32 12.68 -31.36
N VAL A 86 4.69 13.89 -30.98
CA VAL A 86 5.78 14.13 -30.02
C VAL A 86 5.30 14.96 -28.87
N GLY A 87 5.36 14.42 -27.68
CA GLY A 87 5.09 15.09 -26.42
C GLY A 87 6.36 15.28 -25.60
N LEU A 88 6.42 16.37 -24.86
CA LEU A 88 7.47 16.71 -23.92
C LEU A 88 6.86 16.90 -22.52
N GLU A 89 7.57 16.46 -21.50
CA GLU A 89 7.23 16.73 -20.11
C GLU A 89 8.48 17.18 -19.37
N GLY A 90 8.34 18.25 -18.58
CA GLY A 90 9.44 18.79 -17.79
C GLY A 90 8.93 19.29 -16.46
N GLU A 91 9.69 19.03 -15.40
CA GLU A 91 9.46 19.56 -14.07
C GLU A 91 10.81 19.86 -13.41
N ILE A 92 10.86 20.95 -12.67
CA ILE A 92 11.96 21.27 -11.78
C ILE A 92 11.39 21.73 -10.44
N SER A 93 11.99 21.27 -9.38
CA SER A 93 11.59 21.61 -8.01
C SER A 93 12.80 21.69 -7.10
N TYR A 94 12.67 22.47 -6.04
CA TYR A 94 13.69 22.60 -5.02
C TYR A 94 13.05 22.67 -3.64
N GLY A 95 13.70 22.05 -2.69
CA GLY A 95 13.25 22.01 -1.29
C GLY A 95 14.35 21.62 -0.32
N ASN A 96 13.97 21.35 0.91
CA ASN A 96 14.92 20.95 1.96
C ASN A 96 15.51 19.55 1.76
N SER A 97 14.91 18.72 0.87
CA SER A 97 15.49 17.45 0.42
C SER A 97 16.33 17.59 -0.87
N GLY A 98 16.60 18.81 -1.33
CA GLY A 98 17.42 19.11 -2.51
C GLY A 98 16.64 19.35 -3.80
N LEU A 99 17.38 19.28 -4.91
CA LEU A 99 16.84 19.46 -6.26
C LEU A 99 16.03 18.24 -6.70
N GLY A 100 14.84 18.46 -7.25
CA GLY A 100 14.04 17.45 -7.94
C GLY A 100 13.77 17.86 -9.36
N GLY A 101 13.56 16.90 -10.25
CA GLY A 101 13.30 17.17 -11.65
C GLY A 101 12.73 16.00 -12.41
N LEU A 102 12.10 16.31 -13.54
CA LEU A 102 11.64 15.35 -14.53
C LEU A 102 11.89 15.94 -15.90
N ALA A 103 12.45 15.15 -16.81
CA ALA A 103 12.48 15.46 -18.21
C ALA A 103 12.09 14.21 -19.00
N ALA A 104 11.07 14.30 -19.83
CA ALA A 104 10.62 13.16 -20.62
C ALA A 104 10.18 13.59 -22.03
N ILE A 105 10.37 12.70 -22.96
CA ILE A 105 9.88 12.77 -24.33
C ILE A 105 9.05 11.52 -24.62
N THR A 106 7.90 11.73 -25.25
CA THR A 106 7.07 10.65 -25.77
C THR A 106 6.95 10.77 -27.27
N TYR A 107 6.99 9.62 -27.96
CA TYR A 107 6.83 9.55 -29.40
C TYR A 107 5.77 8.51 -29.76
N SER A 108 4.67 8.96 -30.34
CA SER A 108 3.54 8.13 -30.77
C SER A 108 3.36 8.22 -32.28
N PRO A 109 4.14 7.46 -33.08
CA PRO A 109 4.05 7.52 -34.54
C PRO A 109 2.69 7.13 -35.08
N THR A 110 2.00 6.23 -34.36
CA THR A 110 0.62 5.79 -34.63
C THR A 110 -0.20 5.78 -33.34
N ALA A 111 -1.50 5.60 -33.42
CA ALA A 111 -2.35 5.42 -32.25
C ALA A 111 -2.07 4.13 -31.47
N SER A 112 -1.38 3.18 -32.08
CA SER A 112 -1.05 1.86 -31.51
C SER A 112 0.35 1.77 -30.92
N ASP A 113 1.22 2.73 -31.24
CA ASP A 113 2.62 2.71 -30.81
C ASP A 113 2.92 3.90 -29.94
N ASN A 114 3.50 3.67 -28.77
CA ASN A 114 3.98 4.70 -27.88
C ASN A 114 5.39 4.34 -27.39
N TYR A 115 6.32 5.24 -27.60
CA TYR A 115 7.69 5.17 -27.11
C TYR A 115 7.93 6.33 -26.18
N TYR A 116 8.66 6.10 -25.10
CA TYR A 116 9.00 7.15 -24.15
C TYR A 116 10.43 6.97 -23.64
N PHE A 117 11.04 8.11 -23.39
CA PHE A 117 12.33 8.21 -22.71
C PHE A 117 12.25 9.34 -21.72
N GLY A 118 12.75 9.13 -20.53
CA GLY A 118 12.72 10.14 -19.47
C GLY A 118 13.80 9.94 -18.43
N TYR A 119 14.09 11.01 -17.72
CA TYR A 119 14.89 11.03 -16.51
C TYR A 119 14.09 11.67 -15.39
N ARG A 120 14.08 11.04 -14.25
CA ARG A 120 13.43 11.55 -13.04
C ARG A 120 14.43 11.56 -11.88
N LEU A 121 14.68 12.75 -11.35
CA LEU A 121 15.38 12.96 -10.10
C LEU A 121 14.34 13.16 -9.00
N ASP A 122 14.25 12.20 -8.08
CA ASP A 122 13.33 12.24 -6.96
C ASP A 122 14.10 12.38 -5.64
N PRO A 123 14.11 13.54 -5.03
CA PRO A 123 14.85 13.75 -3.79
C PRO A 123 14.30 12.98 -2.59
N ASP A 124 13.07 12.49 -2.66
CA ASP A 124 12.52 11.64 -1.60
C ASP A 124 13.11 10.22 -1.66
N ARG A 125 13.69 9.80 -2.80
CA ARG A 125 14.49 8.58 -2.92
C ARG A 125 15.85 8.66 -2.21
N ALA A 126 16.21 9.82 -1.71
CA ALA A 126 17.44 10.00 -0.95
C ALA A 126 17.45 9.26 0.39
N PHE A 127 16.40 8.58 0.80
CA PHE A 127 16.43 7.63 1.89
C PHE A 127 16.94 6.28 1.38
N ASP A 128 18.20 6.01 1.63
CA ASP A 128 18.71 4.66 1.67
C ASP A 128 18.34 4.06 3.02
N LEU A 129 17.47 3.09 3.00
CA LEU A 129 17.01 2.40 4.20
C LEU A 129 18.17 1.69 4.94
N ASP A 130 19.24 1.39 4.24
CA ASP A 130 20.43 0.75 4.78
C ASP A 130 21.47 1.68 5.36
N ARG A 131 21.10 3.00 5.61
CA ARG A 131 21.87 3.83 6.42
C ARG A 131 22.94 4.64 6.13
N SER A 132 23.39 4.70 4.98
CA SER A 132 24.26 5.79 4.78
C SER A 132 23.48 7.06 4.66
N TYR A 133 23.43 7.67 5.77
CA TYR A 133 22.80 8.95 6.00
C TYR A 133 23.53 10.11 5.36
N ASP A 134 24.67 9.85 4.73
CA ASP A 134 25.43 10.76 3.89
C ASP A 134 24.90 10.73 2.46
N LEU A 135 23.72 11.28 2.31
CA LEU A 135 23.08 11.43 1.02
C LEU A 135 23.40 12.77 0.38
N ASP A 136 24.31 13.51 0.96
CA ASP A 136 24.69 14.82 0.48
C ASP A 136 25.37 14.70 -0.89
N GLY A 137 24.67 15.21 -1.90
CA GLY A 137 25.19 15.34 -3.26
C GLY A 137 25.12 14.12 -4.16
N VAL A 138 24.44 13.05 -3.75
CA VAL A 138 24.28 11.88 -4.62
C VAL A 138 22.95 11.98 -5.37
N ASP A 139 23.04 12.08 -6.69
CA ASP A 139 21.89 11.95 -7.57
C ASP A 139 21.39 10.50 -7.57
N LYS A 140 20.14 10.28 -7.21
CA LYS A 140 19.46 8.99 -7.24
C LYS A 140 18.39 8.96 -8.33
N GLY A 141 18.64 9.65 -9.43
CA GLY A 141 17.74 9.72 -10.55
C GLY A 141 17.64 8.42 -11.33
N THR A 142 16.48 8.21 -11.93
CA THR A 142 16.21 7.05 -12.77
C THR A 142 15.98 7.47 -14.20
N PHE A 143 16.72 6.87 -15.12
CA PHE A 143 16.40 6.90 -16.55
C PHE A 143 15.38 5.79 -16.85
N VAL A 144 14.38 6.14 -17.64
CA VAL A 144 13.35 5.21 -18.11
C VAL A 144 13.29 5.26 -19.62
N LEU A 145 13.41 4.12 -20.27
CA LEU A 145 13.20 3.95 -21.70
C LEU A 145 12.15 2.86 -21.89
N GLY A 146 11.05 3.18 -22.53
CA GLY A 146 9.99 2.21 -22.69
C GLY A 146 9.23 2.31 -24.00
N MET A 147 8.50 1.24 -24.28
CA MET A 147 7.55 1.20 -25.36
C MET A 147 6.30 0.43 -24.95
N ARG A 148 5.16 0.85 -25.53
CA ARG A 148 3.90 0.10 -25.53
C ARG A 148 3.40 0.03 -26.95
N ARG A 149 3.03 -1.16 -27.40
CA ARG A 149 2.56 -1.39 -28.74
C ARG A 149 1.33 -2.28 -28.75
N LYS A 150 0.27 -1.80 -29.38
CA LYS A 150 -0.90 -2.59 -29.70
C LYS A 150 -0.67 -3.28 -31.03
N LEU A 151 -0.48 -4.60 -31.03
CA LEU A 151 -0.23 -5.39 -32.25
C LEU A 151 -1.49 -5.57 -33.06
N ASP A 152 -2.61 -5.85 -32.35
CA ASP A 152 -3.96 -5.92 -32.90
C ASP A 152 -4.98 -5.58 -31.79
N ASP A 153 -6.27 -5.81 -32.05
CA ASP A 153 -7.32 -5.47 -31.08
C ASP A 153 -7.31 -6.32 -29.82
N THR A 154 -6.62 -7.45 -29.85
CA THR A 154 -6.57 -8.42 -28.76
C THR A 154 -5.20 -8.50 -28.09
N LEU A 155 -4.13 -8.11 -28.78
CA LEU A 155 -2.76 -8.32 -28.34
C LEU A 155 -1.97 -7.02 -28.25
N SER A 156 -1.41 -6.78 -27.08
CA SER A 156 -0.49 -5.66 -26.81
C SER A 156 0.81 -6.14 -26.18
N THR A 157 1.90 -5.43 -26.45
CA THR A 157 3.20 -5.69 -25.82
C THR A 157 3.72 -4.43 -25.17
N TYR A 158 4.54 -4.59 -24.14
CA TYR A 158 5.31 -3.52 -23.54
C TYR A 158 6.73 -3.97 -23.23
N ALA A 159 7.63 -3.00 -23.24
CA ALA A 159 8.99 -3.17 -22.75
C ALA A 159 9.41 -1.90 -22.04
N GLU A 160 10.05 -2.04 -20.90
CA GLU A 160 10.56 -0.92 -20.12
C GLU A 160 11.92 -1.26 -19.54
N ASN A 161 12.85 -0.31 -19.67
CA ASN A 161 14.15 -0.41 -19.06
C ASN A 161 14.30 0.76 -18.09
N ASN A 162 14.62 0.45 -16.85
CA ASN A 162 14.88 1.40 -15.79
C ASN A 162 16.35 1.33 -15.41
N TYR A 163 17.03 2.47 -15.43
CA TYR A 163 18.44 2.61 -15.10
C TYR A 163 18.57 3.59 -13.95
N ASP A 164 18.89 3.08 -12.79
CA ASP A 164 19.27 3.87 -11.62
C ASP A 164 20.81 3.85 -11.54
N LEU A 165 21.45 4.88 -12.09
CA LEU A 165 22.89 4.91 -12.28
C LEU A 165 23.63 5.72 -11.22
N PHE A 166 22.90 6.39 -10.34
CA PHE A 166 23.49 7.31 -9.37
C PHE A 166 23.18 6.87 -7.95
N GLY A 167 24.14 7.05 -7.07
CA GLY A 167 24.04 6.62 -5.70
C GLY A 167 24.87 5.38 -5.42
N ARG A 168 24.82 4.92 -4.17
CA ARG A 168 25.56 3.73 -3.71
C ARG A 168 24.92 2.43 -4.16
N ARG A 169 23.65 2.46 -4.51
CA ARG A 169 22.93 1.33 -5.06
C ARG A 169 22.47 1.70 -6.46
N MET A 170 23.08 1.08 -7.44
CA MET A 170 22.74 1.25 -8.84
C MET A 170 21.97 0.04 -9.33
N SER A 171 20.99 0.25 -10.18
CA SER A 171 20.21 -0.86 -10.73
C SER A 171 19.88 -0.66 -12.20
N LEU A 172 19.91 -1.77 -12.92
CA LEU A 172 19.41 -1.88 -14.27
C LEU A 172 18.32 -2.93 -14.29
N THR A 173 17.10 -2.53 -14.56
CA THR A 173 15.95 -3.45 -14.65
C THR A 173 15.34 -3.37 -16.04
N LYS A 174 15.12 -4.52 -16.66
CA LYS A 174 14.46 -4.68 -17.96
C LYS A 174 13.20 -5.49 -17.78
N THR A 175 12.07 -4.91 -18.12
CA THR A 175 10.76 -5.55 -18.00
C THR A 175 10.14 -5.70 -19.39
N TYR A 176 9.68 -6.87 -19.72
CA TYR A 176 8.98 -7.18 -20.96
C TYR A 176 7.67 -7.86 -20.65
N GLY A 177 6.62 -7.52 -21.38
CA GLY A 177 5.35 -8.17 -21.14
C GLY A 177 4.44 -8.16 -22.34
N VAL A 178 3.44 -9.04 -22.25
CA VAL A 178 2.39 -9.25 -23.24
C VAL A 178 1.04 -9.26 -22.55
N ILE A 179 0.12 -8.47 -23.07
CA ILE A 179 -1.26 -8.43 -22.61
C ILE A 179 -2.15 -8.95 -23.74
N TYR A 180 -2.92 -10.00 -23.44
CA TYR A 180 -3.85 -10.62 -24.37
C TYR A 180 -5.28 -10.48 -23.85
N THR A 181 -6.13 -9.83 -24.65
CA THR A 181 -7.54 -9.58 -24.34
C THR A 181 -8.40 -10.14 -25.48
N PRO A 182 -8.65 -11.48 -25.51
CA PRO A 182 -9.37 -12.12 -26.60
C PRO A 182 -10.78 -11.59 -26.80
N ASP A 183 -11.38 -11.10 -25.72
CA ASP A 183 -12.72 -10.51 -25.71
C ASP A 183 -12.83 -9.45 -24.58
N LYS A 184 -14.03 -8.96 -24.30
CA LYS A 184 -14.29 -7.95 -23.27
C LYS A 184 -14.23 -8.49 -21.83
N VAL A 185 -14.19 -9.82 -21.69
CA VAL A 185 -14.32 -10.51 -20.40
C VAL A 185 -12.97 -10.97 -19.89
N TRP A 186 -12.12 -11.50 -20.76
CA TRP A 186 -10.84 -12.09 -20.40
C TRP A 186 -9.66 -11.12 -20.61
N THR A 187 -8.74 -11.16 -19.67
CA THR A 187 -7.44 -10.50 -19.79
C THR A 187 -6.36 -11.45 -19.30
N VAL A 188 -5.34 -11.70 -20.10
CA VAL A 188 -4.15 -12.46 -19.72
C VAL A 188 -2.95 -11.55 -19.87
N ASP A 189 -2.17 -11.42 -18.80
CA ASP A 189 -0.94 -10.62 -18.76
C ASP A 189 0.23 -11.52 -18.36
N GLY A 190 1.28 -11.54 -19.17
CA GLY A 190 2.51 -12.26 -18.90
C GLY A 190 3.69 -11.31 -18.93
N GLY A 191 4.53 -11.35 -17.90
CA GLY A 191 5.70 -10.50 -17.78
C GLY A 191 6.97 -11.27 -17.45
N PHE A 192 8.08 -10.74 -17.94
CA PHE A 192 9.43 -11.17 -17.62
C PHE A 192 10.25 -9.94 -17.22
N GLU A 193 10.98 -10.05 -16.12
CA GLU A 193 11.92 -9.04 -15.64
C GLU A 193 13.33 -9.65 -15.53
N ALA A 194 14.34 -8.90 -15.93
CA ALA A 194 15.74 -9.22 -15.69
C ALA A 194 16.48 -7.93 -15.30
N GLY A 195 17.37 -8.02 -14.35
CA GLY A 195 18.12 -6.86 -13.88
C GLY A 195 19.36 -7.25 -13.10
N SER A 196 20.22 -6.26 -12.89
CA SER A 196 21.36 -6.34 -11.99
C SER A 196 21.31 -5.19 -11.00
N VAL A 197 21.76 -5.43 -9.78
CA VAL A 197 21.89 -4.44 -8.72
C VAL A 197 23.33 -4.45 -8.23
N GLU A 198 24.00 -3.32 -8.38
CA GLU A 198 25.31 -3.03 -7.77
C GLU A 198 25.05 -2.27 -6.46
N ASP A 199 25.58 -2.77 -5.36
CA ASP A 199 25.28 -2.30 -4.02
C ASP A 199 26.56 -1.99 -3.24
N ASP A 200 27.03 -0.75 -3.32
CA ASP A 200 28.20 -0.26 -2.59
C ASP A 200 27.88 0.11 -1.11
N THR A 201 26.71 -0.30 -0.63
CA THR A 201 26.37 -0.08 0.78
C THR A 201 27.09 -1.09 1.68
N VAL A 202 27.30 -0.69 2.91
CA VAL A 202 28.00 -1.51 3.91
C VAL A 202 26.97 -2.10 4.87
N ASP A 203 27.08 -3.37 5.14
CA ASP A 203 26.29 -4.02 6.17
C ASP A 203 26.57 -3.38 7.54
N PRO A 204 25.53 -2.99 8.30
CA PRO A 204 25.71 -2.27 9.55
C PRO A 204 26.27 -3.07 10.68
N ASP A 205 26.00 -4.30 10.67
CA ASP A 205 26.31 -5.17 11.79
C ASP A 205 27.71 -5.75 11.64
N THR A 206 28.08 -6.09 10.40
CA THR A 206 29.38 -6.67 10.08
C THR A 206 30.43 -5.68 9.57
N GLY A 207 30.01 -4.52 9.03
CA GLY A 207 30.89 -3.55 8.37
C GLY A 207 31.41 -4.02 7.03
N ALA A 208 30.92 -5.16 6.49
CA ALA A 208 31.31 -5.66 5.18
C ALA A 208 30.54 -4.96 4.05
N GLU A 209 31.17 -4.81 2.88
CA GLU A 209 30.47 -4.39 1.67
C GLU A 209 29.43 -5.44 1.29
N ARG A 210 28.25 -4.99 0.83
CA ARG A 210 27.19 -5.88 0.41
C ARG A 210 27.48 -6.43 -0.97
N SER A 211 27.11 -7.67 -1.20
CA SER A 211 27.27 -8.32 -2.50
C SER A 211 26.30 -7.75 -3.53
N ASN A 212 26.78 -7.60 -4.76
CA ASN A 212 25.95 -7.35 -5.92
C ASN A 212 25.08 -8.58 -6.24
N PHE A 213 23.95 -8.37 -6.90
CA PHE A 213 23.09 -9.48 -7.29
C PHE A 213 22.39 -9.25 -8.62
N ASP A 214 22.14 -10.33 -9.32
CA ASP A 214 21.27 -10.40 -10.49
C ASP A 214 19.86 -10.78 -10.05
N ARG A 215 18.86 -10.18 -10.71
CA ARG A 215 17.46 -10.43 -10.45
C ARG A 215 16.74 -10.85 -11.72
N LYS A 216 15.94 -11.92 -11.61
CA LYS A 216 15.06 -12.41 -12.68
C LYS A 216 13.68 -12.66 -12.09
N ALA A 217 12.63 -12.27 -12.81
CA ALA A 217 11.26 -12.56 -12.39
C ALA A 217 10.38 -12.92 -13.58
N VAL A 218 9.45 -13.82 -13.35
CA VAL A 218 8.39 -14.18 -14.30
C VAL A 218 7.05 -14.01 -13.61
N SER A 219 6.12 -13.33 -14.26
CA SER A 219 4.77 -13.13 -13.75
C SER A 219 3.72 -13.54 -14.77
N LEU A 220 2.60 -14.06 -14.27
CA LEU A 220 1.40 -14.35 -15.05
C LEU A 220 0.18 -13.88 -14.27
N SER A 221 -0.71 -13.18 -14.96
CA SER A 221 -1.99 -12.75 -14.40
C SER A 221 -3.12 -13.11 -15.36
N VAL A 222 -4.20 -13.63 -14.82
CA VAL A 222 -5.43 -13.91 -15.56
C VAL A 222 -6.57 -13.19 -14.87
N GLY A 223 -7.27 -12.33 -15.61
CA GLY A 223 -8.46 -11.61 -15.19
C GLY A 223 -9.69 -12.08 -15.95
N TYR A 224 -10.80 -12.18 -15.24
CA TYR A 224 -12.12 -12.44 -15.76
C TYR A 224 -13.09 -11.41 -15.20
N LYS A 225 -13.68 -10.58 -16.05
CA LYS A 225 -14.66 -9.57 -15.65
C LYS A 225 -15.89 -9.64 -16.53
N ASP A 226 -16.95 -10.21 -15.98
CA ASP A 226 -18.25 -10.32 -16.64
C ASP A 226 -19.31 -9.54 -15.84
N GLU A 227 -19.74 -8.41 -16.39
CA GLU A 227 -20.71 -7.53 -15.72
C GLU A 227 -22.14 -8.12 -15.75
N GLU A 228 -22.49 -8.93 -16.77
CA GLU A 228 -23.80 -9.55 -16.88
C GLU A 228 -23.96 -10.68 -15.84
N GLN A 229 -22.92 -11.45 -15.63
CA GLN A 229 -22.89 -12.50 -14.60
C GLN A 229 -22.50 -11.96 -13.20
N GLY A 230 -22.10 -10.70 -13.11
CA GLY A 230 -21.65 -10.08 -11.86
C GLY A 230 -20.39 -10.70 -11.28
N ILE A 231 -19.49 -11.20 -12.15
CA ILE A 231 -18.23 -11.85 -11.76
C ILE A 231 -17.06 -10.91 -12.08
N ASN A 232 -16.20 -10.72 -11.09
CA ASN A 232 -14.90 -10.09 -11.26
C ASN A 232 -13.87 -10.94 -10.52
N ALA A 233 -12.99 -11.59 -11.26
CA ALA A 233 -11.97 -12.48 -10.74
C ALA A 233 -10.60 -12.13 -11.31
N ARG A 234 -9.56 -12.23 -10.49
CA ARG A 234 -8.16 -12.09 -10.91
C ARG A 234 -7.30 -13.07 -10.15
N ILE A 235 -6.39 -13.71 -10.89
CA ILE A 235 -5.34 -14.57 -10.34
C ILE A 235 -4.01 -14.03 -10.86
N ARG A 236 -3.02 -13.89 -9.98
CA ARG A 236 -1.64 -13.51 -10.32
C ARG A 236 -0.67 -14.44 -9.62
N GLY A 237 0.31 -14.91 -10.36
CA GLY A 237 1.49 -15.58 -9.83
C GLY A 237 2.76 -14.88 -10.30
N GLU A 238 3.79 -14.85 -9.44
CA GLU A 238 5.12 -14.34 -9.77
C GLU A 238 6.17 -15.22 -9.11
N ALA A 239 7.23 -15.54 -9.85
CA ALA A 239 8.43 -16.17 -9.32
C ALA A 239 9.60 -15.22 -9.57
N ARG A 240 10.35 -14.92 -8.51
CA ARG A 240 11.51 -14.01 -8.52
C ARG A 240 12.72 -14.74 -7.97
N PHE A 241 13.83 -14.59 -8.64
CA PHE A 241 15.11 -15.17 -8.31
C PHE A 241 16.15 -14.06 -8.24
N GLU A 242 16.84 -13.97 -7.12
CA GLU A 242 17.92 -13.02 -6.86
C GLU A 242 19.15 -13.86 -6.52
N ASP A 243 20.18 -13.75 -7.38
CA ASP A 243 21.43 -14.50 -7.29
C ASP A 243 22.57 -13.50 -7.04
N SER A 244 23.23 -13.57 -5.89
CA SER A 244 24.35 -12.70 -5.54
C SER A 244 25.68 -13.29 -5.97
N ASP A 245 26.67 -12.41 -6.20
CA ASP A 245 28.00 -12.80 -6.71
C ASP A 245 28.74 -13.78 -5.78
N ASP A 246 28.49 -13.73 -4.50
CA ASP A 246 29.14 -14.55 -3.47
C ASP A 246 28.18 -15.54 -2.76
N GLY A 247 26.91 -15.58 -3.17
CA GLY A 247 25.88 -16.43 -2.55
C GLY A 247 25.38 -15.96 -1.18
N SER A 248 25.81 -14.80 -0.70
CA SER A 248 25.43 -14.29 0.62
C SER A 248 24.03 -13.68 0.68
N ARG A 249 23.46 -13.34 -0.48
CA ARG A 249 22.17 -12.63 -0.62
C ARG A 249 21.24 -13.31 -1.62
N ASP A 250 21.42 -14.58 -1.88
CA ASP A 250 20.54 -15.33 -2.77
C ASP A 250 19.14 -15.38 -2.19
N ARG A 251 18.14 -15.13 -3.01
CA ARG A 251 16.72 -15.16 -2.59
C ARG A 251 15.83 -15.68 -3.70
N ASN A 252 14.96 -16.62 -3.34
CA ASN A 252 13.87 -17.08 -4.18
C ASN A 252 12.54 -16.63 -3.56
N THR A 253 11.71 -15.90 -4.32
CA THR A 253 10.42 -15.41 -3.84
C THR A 253 9.31 -15.82 -4.78
N TYR A 254 8.25 -16.40 -4.23
CA TYR A 254 7.04 -16.78 -4.95
C TYR A 254 5.88 -15.98 -4.39
N LEU A 255 5.20 -15.25 -5.26
CA LEU A 255 4.00 -14.48 -4.95
C LEU A 255 2.79 -15.14 -5.59
N PHE A 256 1.72 -15.23 -4.85
CA PHE A 256 0.42 -15.65 -5.36
C PHE A 256 -0.66 -14.68 -4.81
N ALA A 257 -1.43 -14.11 -5.71
CA ALA A 257 -2.55 -13.25 -5.35
C ALA A 257 -3.78 -13.63 -6.16
N THR A 258 -4.92 -13.74 -5.50
CA THR A 258 -6.21 -13.92 -6.16
C THR A 258 -7.29 -13.11 -5.49
N GLY A 259 -8.20 -12.60 -6.29
CA GLY A 259 -9.40 -11.94 -5.83
C GLY A 259 -10.60 -12.38 -6.65
N LEU A 260 -11.71 -12.68 -5.99
CA LEU A 260 -13.00 -12.96 -6.60
C LEU A 260 -14.09 -12.13 -5.93
N SER A 261 -14.88 -11.46 -6.73
CA SER A 261 -16.17 -10.89 -6.34
C SER A 261 -17.23 -11.42 -7.29
N TRP A 262 -18.13 -12.21 -6.76
CA TRP A 262 -19.20 -12.82 -7.55
C TRP A 262 -20.57 -12.52 -6.93
N LYS A 263 -21.44 -11.88 -7.70
CA LYS A 263 -22.83 -11.65 -7.35
C LYS A 263 -23.61 -12.94 -7.59
N THR A 264 -23.71 -13.80 -6.58
CA THR A 264 -24.35 -15.13 -6.67
C THR A 264 -25.87 -15.05 -6.82
N SER A 265 -26.46 -13.93 -6.34
CA SER A 265 -27.85 -13.54 -6.57
C SER A 265 -27.98 -12.02 -6.47
N GLU A 266 -29.18 -11.48 -6.60
CA GLU A 266 -29.40 -10.03 -6.47
C GLU A 266 -28.99 -9.50 -5.10
N ASP A 267 -29.17 -10.28 -4.04
CA ASP A 267 -28.93 -9.91 -2.66
C ASP A 267 -27.59 -10.40 -2.11
N TRP A 268 -26.96 -11.40 -2.74
CA TRP A 268 -25.81 -12.06 -2.18
C TRP A 268 -24.56 -11.93 -3.06
N ARG A 269 -23.43 -11.72 -2.39
CA ARG A 269 -22.12 -11.63 -3.03
C ARG A 269 -21.09 -12.48 -2.31
N LEU A 270 -20.43 -13.35 -3.05
CA LEU A 270 -19.25 -14.09 -2.61
C LEU A 270 -18.00 -13.25 -2.86
N LEU A 271 -17.14 -13.17 -1.85
CA LEU A 271 -15.84 -12.51 -1.90
C LEU A 271 -14.77 -13.53 -1.51
N VAL A 272 -13.72 -13.65 -2.31
CA VAL A 272 -12.55 -14.46 -1.98
C VAL A 272 -11.31 -13.60 -2.20
N ASN A 273 -10.39 -13.61 -1.26
CA ASN A 273 -9.09 -12.98 -1.40
C ASN A 273 -8.03 -13.91 -0.84
N VAL A 274 -6.94 -14.09 -1.57
CA VAL A 274 -5.74 -14.79 -1.11
C VAL A 274 -4.52 -14.00 -1.55
N ASP A 275 -3.67 -13.66 -0.60
CA ASP A 275 -2.36 -13.09 -0.82
C ASP A 275 -1.35 -13.98 -0.09
N ALA A 276 -0.38 -14.51 -0.82
CA ALA A 276 0.64 -15.38 -0.29
C ALA A 276 2.02 -15.00 -0.83
N VAL A 277 3.00 -14.97 0.05
CA VAL A 277 4.41 -14.82 -0.28
C VAL A 277 5.16 -15.96 0.38
N LEU A 278 5.96 -16.66 -0.40
CA LEU A 278 6.93 -17.64 0.07
C LEU A 278 8.31 -17.19 -0.39
N SER A 279 9.22 -16.99 0.55
CA SER A 279 10.57 -16.53 0.29
C SER A 279 11.56 -17.42 1.01
N ASP A 280 12.67 -17.71 0.35
CA ASP A 280 13.80 -18.45 0.89
C ASP A 280 15.07 -17.66 0.57
N SER A 281 15.89 -17.41 1.58
CA SER A 281 17.07 -16.55 1.47
C SER A 281 18.28 -17.25 2.11
N SER A 282 19.45 -17.04 1.49
CA SER A 282 20.73 -17.48 2.06
C SER A 282 21.24 -16.57 3.19
N GLU A 283 20.65 -15.39 3.39
CA GLU A 283 20.98 -14.55 4.53
C GLU A 283 20.57 -15.21 5.85
N ASP A 284 21.51 -15.34 6.78
CA ASP A 284 21.28 -15.92 8.12
C ASP A 284 20.28 -15.12 8.98
N SER A 285 19.84 -13.99 8.48
CA SER A 285 18.87 -13.14 9.15
C SER A 285 17.43 -13.47 8.76
N SER A 286 16.99 -14.64 9.09
CA SER A 286 15.72 -15.26 8.67
C SER A 286 14.42 -14.47 8.89
N PHE A 287 14.45 -13.34 9.58
CA PHE A 287 13.26 -12.48 9.73
C PHE A 287 12.91 -11.67 8.48
N ARG A 288 13.75 -11.73 7.44
CA ARG A 288 13.49 -11.08 6.15
C ARG A 288 12.79 -11.98 5.14
N ASP A 289 12.57 -13.25 5.45
CA ASP A 289 12.03 -14.20 4.47
C ASP A 289 10.57 -13.93 4.13
N GLY A 290 9.88 -13.10 4.92
CA GLY A 290 8.58 -12.54 4.56
C GLY A 290 7.53 -13.58 4.16
N ASN A 291 7.63 -14.80 4.72
CA ASN A 291 6.69 -15.88 4.43
C ASN A 291 5.35 -15.59 5.09
N TYR A 292 4.34 -15.27 4.30
CA TYR A 292 3.00 -15.08 4.85
C TYR A 292 1.90 -15.59 3.92
N VAL A 293 0.76 -15.86 4.51
CA VAL A 293 -0.50 -16.11 3.79
C VAL A 293 -1.62 -15.34 4.48
N ASP A 294 -2.34 -14.54 3.72
CA ASP A 294 -3.63 -13.96 4.10
C ASP A 294 -4.70 -14.45 3.15
N ALA A 295 -5.50 -15.41 3.59
CA ALA A 295 -6.57 -15.98 2.81
C ALA A 295 -7.92 -15.68 3.47
N SER A 296 -8.89 -15.23 2.70
CA SER A 296 -10.23 -14.99 3.22
C SER A 296 -11.34 -15.33 2.22
N ILE A 297 -12.44 -15.81 2.76
CA ILE A 297 -13.71 -15.99 2.07
C ILE A 297 -14.80 -15.25 2.85
N GLY A 298 -15.59 -14.45 2.16
CA GLY A 298 -16.70 -13.71 2.72
C GLY A 298 -17.98 -13.89 1.91
N TYR A 299 -19.11 -13.88 2.59
CA TYR A 299 -20.42 -13.93 1.97
C TYR A 299 -21.25 -12.77 2.48
N ALA A 300 -21.46 -11.79 1.60
CA ALA A 300 -22.14 -10.54 1.93
C ALA A 300 -23.61 -10.63 1.49
N TYR A 301 -24.49 -10.24 2.39
CA TYR A 301 -25.92 -10.08 2.17
C TYR A 301 -26.27 -8.60 2.12
N ARG A 302 -26.82 -8.15 1.02
CA ARG A 302 -27.32 -6.79 0.82
C ARG A 302 -28.53 -6.81 -0.08
N PRO A 303 -29.75 -6.96 0.48
CA PRO A 303 -30.97 -7.10 -0.31
C PRO A 303 -31.29 -5.82 -1.07
N VAL A 304 -31.75 -5.99 -2.31
CA VAL A 304 -32.11 -4.89 -3.20
C VAL A 304 -33.46 -4.28 -2.84
N ASP A 305 -34.44 -5.15 -2.52
CA ASP A 305 -35.80 -4.71 -2.24
C ASP A 305 -35.99 -4.17 -0.80
N ASN A 306 -35.10 -4.53 0.10
CA ASN A 306 -35.12 -4.07 1.49
C ASN A 306 -33.69 -3.86 2.01
N ASP A 307 -33.14 -2.71 1.71
CA ASP A 307 -31.77 -2.32 2.02
C ASP A 307 -31.48 -2.05 3.51
N ARG A 308 -32.47 -2.32 4.39
CA ARG A 308 -32.32 -2.11 5.85
C ARG A 308 -31.31 -3.02 6.50
N LEU A 309 -31.15 -4.26 6.02
CA LEU A 309 -30.22 -5.23 6.60
C LEU A 309 -29.04 -5.47 5.66
N ASN A 310 -27.85 -5.18 6.16
CA ASN A 310 -26.60 -5.60 5.54
C ASN A 310 -25.88 -6.54 6.49
N ALA A 311 -25.38 -7.66 6.00
CA ALA A 311 -24.62 -8.61 6.79
C ALA A 311 -23.42 -9.14 6.01
N LEU A 312 -22.33 -9.45 6.73
CA LEU A 312 -21.13 -10.05 6.19
C LEU A 312 -20.69 -11.21 7.10
N PHE A 313 -20.58 -12.38 6.53
CA PHE A 313 -19.96 -13.54 7.17
C PHE A 313 -18.58 -13.72 6.54
N LYS A 314 -17.53 -13.82 7.34
CA LYS A 314 -16.16 -13.91 6.86
C LYS A 314 -15.39 -14.97 7.64
N TYR A 315 -14.65 -15.79 6.92
CA TYR A 315 -13.59 -16.62 7.44
C TYR A 315 -12.26 -16.14 6.86
N ALA A 316 -11.22 -16.07 7.68
CA ALA A 316 -9.87 -15.80 7.23
C ALA A 316 -8.89 -16.79 7.87
N TRP A 317 -7.87 -17.13 7.11
CA TRP A 317 -6.69 -17.84 7.59
C TRP A 317 -5.48 -16.96 7.37
N VAL A 318 -4.78 -16.70 8.47
CA VAL A 318 -3.60 -15.84 8.51
C VAL A 318 -2.41 -16.67 8.96
N TYR A 319 -1.35 -16.64 8.19
CA TYR A 319 -0.08 -17.23 8.53
C TYR A 319 1.00 -16.16 8.41
N ASP A 320 1.66 -15.88 9.51
CA ASP A 320 2.83 -15.00 9.65
C ASP A 320 2.72 -13.62 8.99
N LEU A 321 1.49 -13.09 8.86
CA LEU A 321 1.26 -11.74 8.37
C LEU A 321 1.75 -10.75 9.44
N PRO A 322 2.79 -9.95 9.17
CA PRO A 322 3.27 -8.96 10.13
C PRO A 322 2.26 -7.82 10.27
N GLY A 323 2.09 -7.31 11.49
CA GLY A 323 1.37 -6.07 11.75
C GLY A 323 2.18 -4.85 11.32
N GLU A 324 1.52 -3.69 11.21
CA GLU A 324 2.16 -2.43 10.77
C GLU A 324 3.38 -2.04 11.63
N ASN A 325 3.35 -2.36 12.93
CA ASN A 325 4.42 -2.04 13.86
C ASN A 325 5.50 -3.14 13.97
N GLN A 326 5.41 -4.17 13.16
CA GLN A 326 6.30 -5.33 13.23
C GLN A 326 7.36 -5.36 12.12
N VAL A 327 7.31 -4.42 11.20
CA VAL A 327 8.30 -4.33 10.11
C VAL A 327 9.16 -3.09 10.30
N SER A 328 10.46 -3.28 10.30
CA SER A 328 11.40 -2.15 10.33
C SER A 328 11.32 -1.35 9.03
N ALA A 329 11.06 -0.06 9.14
CA ALA A 329 11.11 0.86 7.99
C ALA A 329 12.53 1.03 7.42
N ILE A 330 13.58 0.64 8.17
CA ILE A 330 14.98 0.82 7.79
C ILE A 330 15.54 -0.44 7.14
N THR A 331 15.34 -1.61 7.77
CA THR A 331 15.96 -2.87 7.33
C THR A 331 14.97 -3.80 6.63
N GLY A 332 13.66 -3.57 6.77
CA GLY A 332 12.62 -4.47 6.33
C GLY A 332 12.48 -5.72 7.20
N ASP A 333 13.25 -5.81 8.30
CA ASP A 333 13.16 -6.95 9.22
C ASP A 333 11.83 -6.97 9.95
N GLU A 334 11.33 -8.15 10.20
CA GLU A 334 10.13 -8.39 10.98
C GLU A 334 10.48 -8.64 12.46
N TYR A 335 9.68 -8.06 13.34
CA TYR A 335 9.83 -8.16 14.79
C TYR A 335 8.51 -8.55 15.44
N GLY A 336 8.57 -8.94 16.73
CA GLY A 336 7.39 -9.25 17.52
C GLY A 336 6.76 -10.60 17.14
N PRO A 337 5.49 -10.82 17.49
CA PRO A 337 4.88 -12.14 17.37
C PRO A 337 4.57 -12.52 15.91
N ALA A 338 4.90 -13.77 15.58
CA ALA A 338 4.40 -14.44 14.39
C ALA A 338 3.13 -15.23 14.74
N GLN A 339 2.19 -15.36 13.81
CA GLN A 339 0.92 -16.03 14.04
C GLN A 339 0.54 -17.02 12.95
N ARG A 340 -0.21 -18.03 13.32
CA ARG A 340 -1.01 -18.89 12.43
C ARG A 340 -2.39 -19.05 13.00
N SER A 341 -3.37 -18.38 12.38
CA SER A 341 -4.68 -18.17 13.01
C SER A 341 -5.83 -18.36 12.03
N HIS A 342 -6.89 -18.96 12.53
CA HIS A 342 -8.20 -19.00 11.88
C HIS A 342 -9.09 -17.93 12.52
N ILE A 343 -9.72 -17.11 11.70
CA ILE A 343 -10.57 -16.02 12.14
C ILE A 343 -11.94 -16.19 11.50
N VAL A 344 -12.97 -16.25 12.31
CA VAL A 344 -14.37 -16.26 11.87
C VAL A 344 -15.02 -14.98 12.37
N SER A 345 -15.74 -14.29 11.53
CA SER A 345 -16.50 -13.10 11.94
C SER A 345 -17.86 -13.01 11.25
N ALA A 346 -18.79 -12.42 11.97
CA ALA A 346 -20.09 -12.01 11.46
C ALA A 346 -20.30 -10.53 11.83
N ASP A 347 -20.62 -9.72 10.86
CA ASP A 347 -20.91 -8.29 11.00
C ASP A 347 -22.28 -8.03 10.38
N PHE A 348 -23.07 -7.17 11.02
CA PHE A 348 -24.34 -6.73 10.47
C PHE A 348 -24.62 -5.27 10.80
N THR A 349 -25.43 -4.64 9.95
CA THR A 349 -26.01 -3.31 10.18
C THR A 349 -27.48 -3.36 9.81
N TYR A 350 -28.32 -2.82 10.67
CA TYR A 350 -29.76 -2.78 10.47
C TYR A 350 -30.30 -1.38 10.68
N ASP A 351 -30.98 -0.83 9.67
CA ASP A 351 -31.64 0.47 9.74
C ASP A 351 -32.97 0.35 10.49
N LEU A 352 -32.92 0.60 11.80
CA LEU A 352 -34.04 0.48 12.68
C LEU A 352 -35.08 1.57 12.40
N MET A 353 -34.61 2.81 12.22
CA MET A 353 -35.40 4.00 11.89
C MET A 353 -34.64 4.87 10.91
N PRO A 354 -35.28 5.82 10.20
CA PRO A 354 -34.59 6.71 9.25
C PRO A 354 -33.44 7.54 9.85
N TRP A 355 -33.41 7.67 11.15
CA TRP A 355 -32.40 8.41 11.90
C TRP A 355 -31.49 7.53 12.76
N LEU A 356 -31.74 6.21 12.83
CA LEU A 356 -31.00 5.28 13.67
C LEU A 356 -30.71 3.97 12.93
N SER A 357 -29.45 3.69 12.71
CA SER A 357 -28.95 2.36 12.32
C SER A 357 -28.21 1.72 13.48
N VAL A 358 -28.41 0.45 13.70
CA VAL A 358 -27.72 -0.34 14.72
C VAL A 358 -26.88 -1.41 14.04
N GLY A 359 -25.71 -1.66 14.57
CA GLY A 359 -24.81 -2.70 14.05
C GLY A 359 -24.19 -3.51 15.15
N GLY A 360 -23.71 -4.68 14.78
CA GLY A 360 -22.98 -5.54 15.66
C GLY A 360 -21.98 -6.40 14.90
N LYS A 361 -20.85 -6.67 15.53
CA LYS A 361 -19.83 -7.58 15.02
C LYS A 361 -19.44 -8.56 16.11
N TYR A 362 -19.36 -9.81 15.74
CA TYR A 362 -18.69 -10.82 16.54
C TYR A 362 -17.54 -11.41 15.73
N GLY A 363 -16.38 -11.50 16.33
CA GLY A 363 -15.21 -12.13 15.77
C GLY A 363 -14.60 -13.12 16.75
N MET A 364 -14.08 -14.21 16.22
CA MET A 364 -13.32 -15.20 16.98
C MET A 364 -12.05 -15.51 16.23
N ARG A 365 -10.91 -15.39 16.89
CA ARG A 365 -9.62 -15.89 16.43
C ARG A 365 -9.23 -17.12 17.26
N TYR A 366 -8.78 -18.17 16.59
CA TYR A 366 -8.19 -19.34 17.21
C TYR A 366 -6.94 -19.73 16.42
N GLY A 367 -5.81 -19.89 17.12
CA GLY A 367 -4.56 -20.21 16.46
C GLY A 367 -3.41 -20.36 17.42
N GLN A 368 -2.23 -20.15 16.88
CA GLN A 368 -0.98 -20.19 17.63
C GLN A 368 -0.14 -18.96 17.31
N VAL A 369 0.62 -18.56 18.29
CA VAL A 369 1.52 -17.40 18.24
C VAL A 369 2.89 -17.86 18.73
N ARG A 370 3.96 -17.26 18.22
CA ARG A 370 5.32 -17.40 18.70
C ARG A 370 6.03 -16.05 18.64
N GLU A 371 6.99 -15.84 19.51
CA GLU A 371 7.79 -14.63 19.52
C GLU A 371 9.03 -14.79 18.63
N ARG A 372 9.39 -13.71 17.93
CA ARG A 372 10.69 -13.53 17.30
C ARG A 372 11.64 -12.96 18.36
N GLN A 373 12.68 -13.67 18.68
CA GLN A 373 13.62 -13.34 19.76
C GLN A 373 15.04 -13.16 19.22
N MET A 374 15.80 -12.30 19.87
CA MET A 374 17.25 -12.20 19.68
C MET A 374 17.92 -12.86 20.86
N GLU A 375 18.65 -13.95 20.64
CA GLU A 375 19.42 -14.66 21.64
C GLU A 375 20.86 -14.81 21.13
N ASP A 376 21.84 -14.29 21.89
CA ASP A 376 23.27 -14.33 21.55
C ASP A 376 23.59 -13.86 20.11
N ASP A 377 23.02 -12.74 19.69
CA ASP A 377 23.08 -12.18 18.32
C ASP A 377 22.48 -13.08 17.22
N ARG A 378 21.76 -14.11 17.60
CA ARG A 378 21.01 -14.97 16.70
C ARG A 378 19.52 -14.68 16.78
N LYS A 379 18.89 -14.70 15.61
CA LYS A 379 17.43 -14.55 15.49
C LYS A 379 16.79 -15.92 15.66
N GLU A 380 16.03 -16.11 16.72
CA GLU A 380 15.37 -17.38 17.04
C GLU A 380 13.87 -17.16 17.23
N PHE A 381 13.12 -18.22 17.01
CA PHE A 381 11.69 -18.24 17.30
C PHE A 381 11.43 -19.04 18.56
N SER A 382 10.57 -18.52 19.43
CA SER A 382 10.02 -19.31 20.53
C SER A 382 9.16 -20.47 20.03
N ASP A 383 8.85 -21.40 20.89
CA ASP A 383 7.85 -22.43 20.61
C ASP A 383 6.46 -21.81 20.34
N TRP A 384 5.68 -22.48 19.50
CA TRP A 384 4.30 -22.10 19.26
C TRP A 384 3.42 -22.35 20.48
N TYR A 385 2.70 -21.34 20.96
CA TYR A 385 1.69 -21.47 22.01
C TYR A 385 0.30 -21.09 21.51
N THR A 386 -0.73 -21.71 22.07
CA THR A 386 -2.12 -21.46 21.69
C THR A 386 -2.54 -20.06 22.11
N SER A 387 -3.24 -19.37 21.23
CA SER A 387 -3.81 -18.05 21.46
C SER A 387 -5.20 -17.99 20.84
N SER A 388 -6.18 -17.59 21.63
CA SER A 388 -7.53 -17.30 21.15
C SER A 388 -7.99 -15.92 21.60
N ALA A 389 -8.90 -15.35 20.82
CA ALA A 389 -9.48 -14.05 21.12
C ALA A 389 -10.93 -13.98 20.63
N HIS A 390 -11.80 -13.38 21.45
CA HIS A 390 -13.19 -13.10 21.13
C HIS A 390 -13.42 -11.60 21.13
N LEU A 391 -13.90 -11.07 20.02
CA LEU A 391 -14.21 -9.66 19.83
C LEU A 391 -15.72 -9.49 19.69
N GLY A 392 -16.29 -8.64 20.52
CA GLY A 392 -17.67 -8.20 20.42
C GLY A 392 -17.74 -6.69 20.20
N ILE A 393 -18.51 -6.25 19.20
CA ILE A 393 -18.73 -4.83 18.91
C ILE A 393 -20.23 -4.58 18.79
N VAL A 394 -20.68 -3.48 19.38
CA VAL A 394 -22.03 -2.95 19.18
C VAL A 394 -21.91 -1.48 18.81
N ARG A 395 -22.62 -1.07 17.77
CA ARG A 395 -22.57 0.30 17.26
C ARG A 395 -23.96 0.87 16.98
N ALA A 396 -24.05 2.18 17.08
CA ALA A 396 -25.22 2.95 16.69
C ALA A 396 -24.78 4.15 15.85
N ASP A 397 -25.36 4.26 14.66
CA ASP A 397 -25.22 5.39 13.77
C ASP A 397 -26.48 6.25 13.87
N LEU A 398 -26.30 7.51 14.24
CA LEU A 398 -27.37 8.46 14.50
C LEU A 398 -27.37 9.57 13.48
N HIS A 399 -28.42 9.66 12.69
CA HIS A 399 -28.67 10.77 11.76
C HIS A 399 -29.73 11.72 12.36
N VAL A 400 -29.31 12.53 13.35
CA VAL A 400 -30.23 13.33 14.17
C VAL A 400 -30.47 14.73 13.59
N VAL A 401 -29.46 15.30 12.95
CA VAL A 401 -29.51 16.65 12.38
C VAL A 401 -29.18 16.59 10.90
N LYS A 402 -29.92 17.35 10.10
CA LYS A 402 -29.65 17.43 8.66
C LYS A 402 -28.16 17.65 8.39
N ASN A 403 -27.57 16.79 7.58
CA ASN A 403 -26.16 16.78 7.19
C ASN A 403 -25.18 16.42 8.34
N TRP A 404 -25.63 15.91 9.47
CA TRP A 404 -24.74 15.45 10.54
C TRP A 404 -25.13 14.05 11.00
N ASP A 405 -24.11 13.20 11.15
CA ASP A 405 -24.22 11.87 11.73
C ASP A 405 -23.33 11.80 12.98
N ALA A 406 -23.73 10.98 13.93
CA ALA A 406 -22.92 10.61 15.07
C ALA A 406 -22.80 9.08 15.14
N LEU A 407 -21.59 8.58 15.36
CA LEU A 407 -21.31 7.16 15.57
C LEU A 407 -20.91 6.95 17.03
N VAL A 408 -21.56 5.98 17.66
CA VAL A 408 -21.22 5.50 19.01
C VAL A 408 -20.99 4.00 18.93
N GLU A 409 -19.83 3.55 19.38
CA GLU A 409 -19.46 2.14 19.34
C GLU A 409 -18.87 1.70 20.69
N GLY A 410 -19.27 0.53 21.15
CA GLY A 410 -18.69 -0.17 22.29
C GLY A 410 -18.03 -1.46 21.85
N ARG A 411 -16.85 -1.75 22.37
CA ARG A 411 -16.02 -2.91 22.02
C ARG A 411 -15.62 -3.71 23.25
N VAL A 412 -15.53 -5.01 23.13
CA VAL A 412 -14.94 -5.91 24.12
C VAL A 412 -14.06 -6.93 23.43
N LEU A 413 -12.83 -7.09 23.91
CA LEU A 413 -11.88 -8.11 23.49
C LEU A 413 -11.56 -9.01 24.68
N HIS A 414 -11.86 -10.29 24.58
CA HIS A 414 -11.55 -11.30 25.59
C HIS A 414 -10.53 -12.30 25.07
N MET A 415 -9.43 -12.47 25.78
CA MET A 415 -8.35 -13.39 25.50
C MET A 415 -8.26 -14.45 26.61
N PRO A 416 -8.83 -15.64 26.41
CA PRO A 416 -8.95 -16.68 27.44
C PRO A 416 -7.60 -17.16 28.00
N GLU A 417 -6.60 -17.38 27.13
CA GLU A 417 -5.29 -17.87 27.54
C GLU A 417 -4.52 -16.82 28.35
N ALA A 418 -4.61 -15.56 27.95
CA ALA A 418 -4.02 -14.44 28.69
C ALA A 418 -4.85 -14.04 29.93
N LYS A 419 -6.08 -14.58 30.08
CA LYS A 419 -7.02 -14.23 31.14
C LYS A 419 -7.30 -12.73 31.23
N THR A 420 -7.28 -12.03 30.08
CA THR A 420 -7.53 -10.60 30.00
C THR A 420 -8.84 -10.31 29.30
N THR A 421 -9.42 -9.19 29.64
CA THR A 421 -10.60 -8.64 28.95
C THR A 421 -10.43 -7.14 28.86
N ASP A 422 -10.35 -6.65 27.63
CA ASP A 422 -10.18 -5.24 27.33
C ASP A 422 -11.48 -4.65 26.81
N TYR A 423 -11.75 -3.42 27.22
CA TYR A 423 -12.94 -2.67 26.82
C TYR A 423 -12.51 -1.44 26.03
N GLY A 424 -13.23 -1.15 24.98
CA GLY A 424 -13.01 0.02 24.14
C GLY A 424 -14.33 0.71 23.80
N ALA A 425 -14.22 1.97 23.43
CA ALA A 425 -15.34 2.73 22.88
C ALA A 425 -14.82 3.61 21.75
N LEU A 426 -15.67 3.91 20.77
CA LEU A 426 -15.36 4.84 19.71
C LEU A 426 -16.53 5.82 19.58
N LEU A 427 -16.19 7.11 19.50
CA LEU A 427 -17.13 8.19 19.26
C LEU A 427 -16.68 8.99 18.06
N ALA A 428 -17.57 9.23 17.11
CA ALA A 428 -17.28 10.07 15.97
C ALA A 428 -18.48 10.93 15.56
N VAL A 429 -18.19 12.06 14.95
CA VAL A 429 -19.18 12.95 14.35
C VAL A 429 -18.77 13.21 12.91
N TYR A 430 -19.73 13.09 12.02
CA TYR A 430 -19.54 13.27 10.58
C TYR A 430 -20.44 14.38 10.06
N ARG A 431 -19.96 15.11 9.07
CA ARG A 431 -20.73 16.11 8.34
C ARG A 431 -20.78 15.73 6.86
N HIS A 432 -21.97 15.74 6.29
CA HIS A 432 -22.17 15.63 4.86
C HIS A 432 -21.75 16.93 4.16
N VAL A 433 -20.89 16.82 3.15
CA VAL A 433 -20.39 17.93 2.35
C VAL A 433 -20.76 17.68 0.88
N GLY A 434 -21.79 18.39 0.42
CA GLY A 434 -22.43 18.08 -0.85
C GLY A 434 -23.17 16.73 -0.79
N GLU A 435 -23.38 16.11 -1.95
CA GLU A 435 -24.09 14.83 -2.08
C GLU A 435 -23.16 13.62 -1.98
N ASN A 436 -21.86 13.84 -2.20
CA ASN A 436 -20.89 12.76 -2.41
C ASN A 436 -19.85 12.59 -1.32
N PHE A 437 -19.74 13.52 -0.36
CA PHE A 437 -18.70 13.47 0.67
C PHE A 437 -19.26 13.51 2.07
N LYS A 438 -18.61 12.75 2.96
CA LYS A 438 -18.85 12.76 4.39
C LYS A 438 -17.50 12.91 5.09
N VAL A 439 -17.32 13.97 5.86
CA VAL A 439 -16.09 14.27 6.60
C VAL A 439 -16.37 14.15 8.07
N GLY A 440 -15.55 13.43 8.81
CA GLY A 440 -15.74 13.20 10.22
C GLY A 440 -14.46 13.23 11.02
N ALA A 441 -14.64 13.44 12.31
CA ALA A 441 -13.61 13.33 13.32
C ALA A 441 -14.14 12.51 14.49
N GLY A 442 -13.26 11.75 15.10
CA GLY A 442 -13.62 10.93 16.26
C GLY A 442 -12.45 10.63 17.16
N TYR A 443 -12.74 9.95 18.22
CA TYR A 443 -11.76 9.43 19.15
C TYR A 443 -12.03 7.96 19.45
N ASN A 444 -11.00 7.13 19.29
CA ASN A 444 -11.00 5.74 19.70
C ASN A 444 -10.35 5.61 21.09
N PHE A 445 -11.13 5.14 22.06
CA PHE A 445 -10.68 4.93 23.44
C PHE A 445 -10.08 3.52 23.64
N GLY A 446 -10.24 2.62 22.68
CA GLY A 446 -9.74 1.25 22.74
C GLY A 446 -8.30 1.16 22.22
N ALA A 447 -7.49 0.33 22.87
CA ALA A 447 -6.12 0.04 22.44
C ALA A 447 -6.02 -1.18 21.50
N PHE A 448 -7.12 -1.65 20.96
CA PHE A 448 -7.17 -2.83 20.07
C PHE A 448 -8.04 -2.56 18.85
N SER A 449 -7.65 -3.18 17.76
CA SER A 449 -8.33 -3.10 16.47
C SER A 449 -9.71 -3.77 16.48
N ASP A 450 -10.54 -3.39 15.54
CA ASP A 450 -11.76 -4.12 15.18
C ASP A 450 -11.47 -5.31 14.24
N ASP A 451 -10.23 -5.50 13.81
CA ASP A 451 -9.74 -6.64 13.03
C ASP A 451 -8.79 -7.51 13.87
N LEU A 452 -9.16 -8.78 14.04
CA LEU A 452 -8.36 -9.77 14.80
C LEU A 452 -7.12 -10.29 14.05
N ARG A 453 -6.80 -9.76 12.88
CA ARG A 453 -5.63 -10.14 12.09
C ARG A 453 -4.34 -9.59 12.66
N ASP A 454 -4.35 -8.33 13.06
CA ASP A 454 -3.20 -7.67 13.64
C ASP A 454 -3.17 -7.87 15.16
N LEU A 455 -2.05 -8.40 15.66
CA LEU A 455 -1.83 -8.63 17.10
C LEU A 455 -1.27 -7.41 17.82
N THR A 456 -0.75 -6.44 17.09
CA THR A 456 0.06 -5.34 17.64
C THR A 456 -0.55 -3.96 17.46
N LEU A 457 -1.59 -3.84 16.62
CA LEU A 457 -2.20 -2.55 16.29
C LEU A 457 -2.83 -1.91 17.52
N ASN A 458 -2.38 -0.69 17.82
CA ASN A 458 -2.95 0.17 18.85
C ASN A 458 -3.70 1.33 18.19
N ASP A 459 -5.01 1.19 18.07
CA ASP A 459 -5.90 2.17 17.44
C ASP A 459 -6.29 3.35 18.34
N ARG A 460 -5.74 3.45 19.55
CA ARG A 460 -6.13 4.49 20.49
C ARG A 460 -5.71 5.88 20.01
N GLY A 461 -6.67 6.76 19.81
CA GLY A 461 -6.33 8.13 19.40
C GLY A 461 -7.45 8.90 18.72
N VAL A 462 -7.12 10.10 18.32
CA VAL A 462 -7.96 10.94 17.46
C VAL A 462 -7.81 10.46 16.02
N PHE A 463 -8.92 10.37 15.30
CA PHE A 463 -8.89 10.08 13.87
C PHE A 463 -9.73 11.08 13.07
N LEU A 464 -9.33 11.28 11.84
CA LEU A 464 -10.08 12.03 10.83
C LEU A 464 -10.45 11.08 9.70
N ASN A 465 -11.69 11.12 9.24
CA ASN A 465 -12.18 10.24 8.19
C ASN A 465 -12.88 11.05 7.10
N VAL A 466 -12.59 10.72 5.84
CA VAL A 466 -13.26 11.28 4.68
C VAL A 466 -13.81 10.14 3.84
N ILE A 467 -15.13 10.08 3.72
CA ILE A 467 -15.84 9.04 2.97
C ILE A 467 -16.39 9.70 1.70
N GLY A 468 -16.02 9.18 0.53
CA GLY A 468 -16.55 9.59 -0.77
C GLY A 468 -17.45 8.51 -1.36
N LYS A 469 -18.58 8.91 -1.97
CA LYS A 469 -19.46 8.03 -2.73
C LYS A 469 -19.51 8.55 -4.17
N PHE A 470 -19.07 7.73 -5.12
CA PHE A 470 -18.99 8.06 -6.55
C PHE A 470 -19.88 7.12 -7.37
#